data_77a38ae3f0dd2d75d5456826a10abea7
#
_entry.id   77a38ae3f0dd2d75d5456826a10abea7
#
_cell.length_a   1.000
_cell.length_b   1.000
_cell.length_c   1.000
_cell.angle_alpha   90.00
_cell.angle_beta   90.00
_cell.angle_gamma   90.00
#
_symmetry.space_group_name_H-M   'P 1'
#
loop_
_entity.id
_entity.type
_entity.pdbx_description
1 polymer ?
#
loop_
_entity_poly.entity_id
_entity_poly.type
_entity_poly.pdbx_seq_one_letter_code
_entity_poly.pdbx_strand_id
1 'polypeptide(L)'
;SLLPNHFEDYKVEGSAGRGRWADIPWVAIYNCSITDKASQGYYPVYLIPNSSNKIILGLGQSFQEAEKEYGKDSNQNLDKQAEIMRMKIPEFKSFFSSSKPKIEINGRLNYKSGHVYHIEYDAADLPSEEELVGNLHTMLDAYETLFFRGGRDSDNFLIGEEQNENITIEETYKKKVHYLIERPSSAQIKKIKKELGFVCQSCNFDFQKIYGD
;
A
#
# COMPACT_ATOMS: atom_id res chain seq x y z
N SER A 1 2.86 -1.50 21.54
CA SER A 1 2.29 -1.03 20.27
C SER A 1 2.32 -2.16 19.27
N LEU A 2 1.20 -2.44 18.61
CA LEU A 2 1.12 -3.46 17.55
C LEU A 2 1.77 -2.97 16.24
N LEU A 3 2.13 -1.70 16.17
CA LEU A 3 2.72 -1.07 15.00
C LEU A 3 4.18 -0.69 15.30
N PRO A 4 5.14 -0.78 14.33
CA PRO A 4 6.51 -0.34 14.50
C PRO A 4 6.66 1.14 14.89
N ASN A 5 7.80 1.51 15.48
CA ASN A 5 8.02 2.84 16.11
C ASN A 5 8.03 4.06 15.16
N HIS A 6 7.90 3.87 13.84
CA HIS A 6 7.82 4.93 12.82
C HIS A 6 6.41 5.14 12.25
N PHE A 7 5.38 4.65 12.94
CA PHE A 7 3.99 4.70 12.49
C PHE A 7 3.21 5.96 12.94
N GLU A 8 3.87 7.06 13.23
CA GLU A 8 3.17 8.33 13.49
C GLU A 8 2.31 8.79 12.30
N ASP A 9 2.61 8.31 11.10
CA ASP A 9 1.88 8.64 9.86
C ASP A 9 0.77 7.63 9.49
N TYR A 10 0.51 6.63 10.33
CA TYR A 10 -0.51 5.62 10.07
C TYR A 10 -1.84 5.95 10.73
N LYS A 11 -2.90 5.82 9.96
CA LYS A 11 -4.30 5.95 10.40
C LYS A 11 -4.99 4.61 10.28
N VAL A 12 -5.72 4.21 11.30
CA VAL A 12 -6.59 3.03 11.28
C VAL A 12 -8.05 3.49 11.25
N GLU A 13 -8.84 2.95 10.34
CA GLU A 13 -10.26 3.24 10.21
C GLU A 13 -11.03 1.94 9.97
N GLY A 14 -12.19 1.80 10.60
CA GLY A 14 -13.07 0.65 10.42
C GLY A 14 -14.50 1.04 10.16
N SER A 15 -15.24 0.16 9.50
CA SER A 15 -16.68 0.32 9.31
C SER A 15 -17.39 -1.01 9.41
N ALA A 16 -18.42 -1.05 10.26
CA ALA A 16 -19.38 -2.16 10.36
C ALA A 16 -20.70 -1.84 9.66
N GLY A 17 -20.79 -0.69 8.97
CA GLY A 17 -21.98 -0.21 8.28
C GLY A 17 -22.57 1.06 8.89
N ARG A 18 -23.54 1.66 8.22
CA ARG A 18 -24.29 2.84 8.70
C ARG A 18 -25.78 2.53 8.75
N GLY A 19 -26.37 2.51 9.96
CA GLY A 19 -27.79 2.22 10.18
C GLY A 19 -28.19 0.76 10.02
N ARG A 20 -27.44 -0.03 9.25
CA ARG A 20 -27.49 -1.50 9.16
C ARG A 20 -26.08 -2.06 9.10
N TRP A 21 -25.92 -3.32 9.50
CA TRP A 21 -24.66 -4.03 9.34
C TRP A 21 -24.27 -4.10 7.86
N ALA A 22 -22.98 -3.85 7.58
CA ALA A 22 -22.42 -4.10 6.26
C ALA A 22 -22.35 -5.60 5.98
N ASP A 23 -22.50 -6.01 4.72
CA ASP A 23 -22.28 -7.40 4.33
C ASP A 23 -20.83 -7.82 4.56
N ILE A 24 -19.90 -6.85 4.48
CA ILE A 24 -18.47 -7.02 4.75
C ILE A 24 -18.00 -5.85 5.63
N PRO A 25 -18.05 -5.99 6.97
CA PRO A 25 -17.30 -5.13 7.87
C PRO A 25 -15.81 -5.16 7.54
N TRP A 26 -15.12 -4.03 7.75
CA TRP A 26 -13.72 -3.91 7.43
C TRP A 26 -12.96 -3.01 8.40
N VAL A 27 -11.64 -3.26 8.49
CA VAL A 27 -10.67 -2.40 9.18
C VAL A 27 -9.50 -2.16 8.22
N ALA A 28 -9.26 -0.91 7.86
CA ALA A 28 -8.19 -0.51 6.95
C ALA A 28 -7.08 0.25 7.69
N ILE A 29 -5.87 0.11 7.20
CA ILE A 29 -4.68 0.74 7.75
C ILE A 29 -4.06 1.58 6.63
N TYR A 30 -4.01 2.89 6.82
CA TYR A 30 -3.50 3.83 5.83
C TYR A 30 -2.15 4.40 6.25
N ASN A 31 -1.19 4.42 5.33
CA ASN A 31 -0.08 5.34 5.41
C ASN A 31 -0.54 6.67 4.79
N CYS A 32 -0.58 7.75 5.57
CA CYS A 32 -1.09 9.05 5.14
C CYS A 32 -0.30 9.67 3.98
N SER A 33 0.92 9.17 3.69
CA SER A 33 1.67 9.54 2.50
C SER A 33 1.12 8.91 1.21
N ILE A 34 0.32 7.83 1.32
CA ILE A 34 -0.29 7.11 0.19
C ILE A 34 -1.77 7.47 0.06
N THR A 35 -2.53 7.29 1.15
CA THR A 35 -3.93 7.66 1.27
C THR A 35 -4.34 7.79 2.74
N ASP A 36 -5.37 8.57 3.00
CA ASP A 36 -5.96 8.77 4.34
C ASP A 36 -7.40 8.25 4.47
N LYS A 37 -7.91 7.58 3.41
CA LYS A 37 -9.31 7.14 3.34
C LYS A 37 -9.52 5.94 2.41
N ALA A 38 -10.53 5.11 2.72
CA ALA A 38 -10.89 3.92 1.96
C ALA A 38 -11.37 4.19 0.52
N SER A 39 -11.78 5.42 0.20
CA SER A 39 -12.32 5.78 -1.11
C SER A 39 -11.24 6.08 -2.16
N GLN A 40 -9.96 5.99 -1.82
CA GLN A 40 -8.83 6.29 -2.72
C GLN A 40 -7.63 5.40 -2.41
N GLY A 41 -6.76 5.22 -3.42
CA GLY A 41 -5.47 4.60 -3.26
C GLY A 41 -5.52 3.08 -3.06
N TYR A 42 -4.56 2.57 -2.34
CA TYR A 42 -4.41 1.16 -1.96
C TYR A 42 -3.88 1.08 -0.53
N TYR A 43 -4.26 0.04 0.19
CA TYR A 43 -3.97 -0.09 1.63
C TYR A 43 -4.18 -1.52 2.12
N PRO A 44 -3.52 -1.92 3.21
CA PRO A 44 -3.86 -3.11 3.97
C PRO A 44 -5.26 -3.00 4.58
N VAL A 45 -6.04 -4.06 4.45
CA VAL A 45 -7.41 -4.12 4.97
C VAL A 45 -7.76 -5.50 5.48
N TYR A 46 -8.38 -5.55 6.65
CA TYR A 46 -9.11 -6.72 7.11
C TYR A 46 -10.54 -6.66 6.61
N LEU A 47 -10.98 -7.69 5.91
CA LEU A 47 -12.35 -7.90 5.48
C LEU A 47 -12.97 -9.03 6.30
N ILE A 48 -14.18 -8.82 6.80
CA ILE A 48 -14.90 -9.76 7.67
C ILE A 48 -16.27 -10.05 7.03
N PRO A 49 -16.33 -10.93 5.99
CA PRO A 49 -17.58 -11.21 5.30
C PRO A 49 -18.58 -11.93 6.22
N ASN A 50 -19.79 -11.38 6.36
CA ASN A 50 -20.85 -12.02 7.15
C ASN A 50 -21.35 -13.34 6.55
N SER A 51 -21.09 -13.59 5.26
CA SER A 51 -21.50 -14.77 4.52
C SER A 51 -20.53 -15.96 4.66
N SER A 52 -19.38 -15.75 5.30
CA SER A 52 -18.38 -16.81 5.46
C SER A 52 -17.72 -16.74 6.83
N ASN A 53 -17.18 -17.87 7.26
CA ASN A 53 -16.39 -17.95 8.50
C ASN A 53 -14.91 -17.60 8.24
N LYS A 54 -14.69 -16.55 7.44
CA LYS A 54 -13.34 -16.13 7.03
C LYS A 54 -13.06 -14.69 7.42
N ILE A 55 -11.83 -14.45 7.84
CA ILE A 55 -11.24 -13.11 7.97
C ILE A 55 -10.12 -13.03 6.94
N ILE A 56 -10.09 -11.95 6.17
CA ILE A 56 -9.12 -11.78 5.08
C ILE A 56 -8.30 -10.53 5.38
N LEU A 57 -6.99 -10.71 5.56
CA LEU A 57 -6.03 -9.60 5.53
C LEU A 57 -5.52 -9.47 4.10
N GLY A 58 -5.72 -8.34 3.46
CA GLY A 58 -5.30 -8.12 2.08
C GLY A 58 -4.70 -6.75 1.85
N LEU A 59 -3.78 -6.64 0.90
CA LEU A 59 -3.36 -5.39 0.29
C LEU A 59 -4.30 -5.10 -0.87
N GLY A 60 -5.31 -4.27 -0.61
CA GLY A 60 -6.40 -3.98 -1.53
C GLY A 60 -6.31 -2.60 -2.14
N GLN A 61 -7.12 -2.38 -3.18
CA GLN A 61 -7.28 -1.09 -3.86
C GLN A 61 -8.69 -0.54 -3.64
N SER A 62 -8.83 0.80 -3.70
CA SER A 62 -10.14 1.44 -3.61
C SER A 62 -11.04 1.08 -4.80
N PHE A 63 -12.13 0.37 -4.53
CA PHE A 63 -13.15 0.08 -5.53
C PHE A 63 -13.91 1.36 -5.96
N GLN A 64 -14.18 2.28 -5.02
CA GLN A 64 -14.91 3.51 -5.30
C GLN A 64 -14.16 4.42 -6.27
N GLU A 65 -12.85 4.50 -6.14
CA GLU A 65 -11.99 5.23 -7.07
C GLU A 65 -12.05 4.61 -8.47
N ALA A 66 -11.87 3.29 -8.55
CA ALA A 66 -11.92 2.56 -9.82
C ALA A 66 -13.29 2.62 -10.50
N GLU A 67 -14.38 2.55 -9.73
CA GLU A 67 -15.74 2.67 -10.27
C GLU A 67 -16.00 4.07 -10.86
N LYS A 68 -15.49 5.11 -10.20
CA LYS A 68 -15.59 6.49 -10.69
C LYS A 68 -14.77 6.70 -11.97
N GLU A 69 -13.60 6.08 -12.07
CA GLU A 69 -12.67 6.26 -13.18
C GLU A 69 -13.01 5.37 -14.39
N TYR A 70 -13.32 4.09 -14.15
CA TYR A 70 -13.47 3.07 -15.19
C TYR A 70 -14.88 2.53 -15.34
N GLY A 71 -15.83 2.92 -14.48
CA GLY A 71 -17.23 2.49 -14.54
C GLY A 71 -17.36 0.96 -14.57
N LYS A 72 -17.92 0.41 -15.66
CA LYS A 72 -18.16 -1.04 -15.82
C LYS A 72 -16.88 -1.87 -15.88
N ASP A 73 -15.76 -1.26 -16.26
CA ASP A 73 -14.48 -1.94 -16.43
C ASP A 73 -13.61 -1.88 -15.16
N SER A 74 -14.15 -1.33 -14.06
CA SER A 74 -13.45 -1.15 -12.79
C SER A 74 -12.79 -2.43 -12.28
N ASN A 75 -13.50 -3.56 -12.29
CA ASN A 75 -12.97 -4.84 -11.83
C ASN A 75 -11.77 -5.31 -12.66
N GLN A 76 -11.88 -5.21 -13.98
CA GLN A 76 -10.80 -5.63 -14.89
C GLN A 76 -9.56 -4.73 -14.70
N ASN A 77 -9.76 -3.43 -14.55
CA ASN A 77 -8.67 -2.50 -14.34
C ASN A 77 -8.01 -2.70 -12.96
N LEU A 78 -8.79 -2.92 -11.90
CA LEU A 78 -8.26 -3.26 -10.58
C LEU A 78 -7.40 -4.53 -10.61
N ASP A 79 -7.84 -5.57 -11.31
CA ASP A 79 -7.09 -6.82 -11.42
C ASP A 79 -5.78 -6.62 -12.21
N LYS A 80 -5.81 -5.87 -13.32
CA LYS A 80 -4.59 -5.51 -14.09
C LYS A 80 -3.61 -4.68 -13.24
N GLN A 81 -4.11 -3.69 -12.51
CA GLN A 81 -3.28 -2.90 -11.60
C GLN A 81 -2.67 -3.77 -10.50
N ALA A 82 -3.45 -4.71 -9.94
CA ALA A 82 -2.93 -5.65 -8.94
C ALA A 82 -1.80 -6.54 -9.51
N GLU A 83 -1.88 -6.94 -10.77
CA GLU A 83 -0.79 -7.68 -11.44
C GLU A 83 0.49 -6.85 -11.56
N ILE A 84 0.37 -5.60 -12.01
CA ILE A 84 1.50 -4.65 -12.09
C ILE A 84 2.12 -4.45 -10.71
N MET A 85 1.29 -4.25 -9.69
CA MET A 85 1.75 -4.07 -8.31
C MET A 85 2.49 -5.31 -7.78
N ARG A 86 1.98 -6.53 -8.06
CA ARG A 86 2.66 -7.79 -7.70
C ARG A 86 4.03 -7.96 -8.35
N MET A 87 4.16 -7.56 -9.62
CA MET A 87 5.45 -7.60 -10.31
C MET A 87 6.51 -6.72 -9.65
N LYS A 88 6.09 -5.67 -8.94
CA LYS A 88 6.98 -4.77 -8.21
C LYS A 88 7.46 -5.33 -6.86
N ILE A 89 6.72 -6.26 -6.27
CA ILE A 89 6.99 -6.83 -4.95
C ILE A 89 6.88 -8.38 -4.97
N PRO A 90 7.59 -9.07 -5.88
CA PRO A 90 7.45 -10.52 -6.08
C PRO A 90 7.92 -11.34 -4.88
N GLU A 91 8.80 -10.81 -4.02
CA GLU A 91 9.33 -11.47 -2.82
C GLU A 91 8.24 -11.81 -1.81
N PHE A 92 7.13 -11.07 -1.78
CA PHE A 92 6.04 -11.32 -0.84
C PHE A 92 5.09 -12.45 -1.29
N LYS A 93 5.28 -13.00 -2.49
CA LYS A 93 4.48 -14.13 -3.01
C LYS A 93 4.60 -15.39 -2.16
N SER A 94 5.73 -15.57 -1.45
CA SER A 94 5.94 -16.71 -0.55
C SER A 94 5.13 -16.62 0.75
N PHE A 95 4.72 -15.44 1.15
CA PHE A 95 3.98 -15.19 2.39
C PHE A 95 2.46 -15.12 2.17
N PHE A 96 2.03 -14.68 0.98
CA PHE A 96 0.65 -14.34 0.70
C PHE A 96 0.14 -14.96 -0.59
N SER A 97 -1.18 -15.19 -0.66
CA SER A 97 -1.84 -15.62 -1.87
C SER A 97 -1.98 -14.45 -2.86
N SER A 98 -1.74 -14.71 -4.13
CA SER A 98 -2.01 -13.81 -5.26
C SER A 98 -3.31 -14.12 -6.01
N SER A 99 -4.05 -15.16 -5.56
CA SER A 99 -5.36 -15.52 -6.11
C SER A 99 -6.42 -14.48 -5.70
N LYS A 100 -7.64 -14.62 -6.22
CA LYS A 100 -8.76 -13.83 -5.71
C LYS A 100 -9.22 -14.41 -4.37
N PRO A 101 -9.48 -13.55 -3.35
CA PRO A 101 -9.99 -14.03 -2.07
C PRO A 101 -11.36 -14.67 -2.22
N LYS A 102 -11.64 -15.69 -1.41
CA LYS A 102 -12.91 -16.42 -1.41
C LYS A 102 -13.99 -15.65 -0.62
N ILE A 103 -14.48 -14.57 -1.21
CA ILE A 103 -15.53 -13.75 -0.65
C ILE A 103 -16.83 -14.04 -1.41
N GLU A 104 -17.86 -14.51 -0.72
CA GLU A 104 -19.21 -14.63 -1.27
C GLU A 104 -19.97 -13.33 -1.00
N ILE A 105 -20.43 -12.64 -2.05
CA ILE A 105 -21.16 -11.39 -1.93
C ILE A 105 -22.49 -11.51 -2.67
N ASN A 106 -23.57 -11.28 -1.95
CA ASN A 106 -24.90 -11.10 -2.50
C ASN A 106 -25.17 -9.62 -2.82
N GLY A 107 -24.26 -8.94 -3.58
CA GLY A 107 -24.41 -7.50 -3.81
C GLY A 107 -23.44 -6.90 -4.84
N ARG A 108 -23.55 -5.58 -5.04
CA ARG A 108 -22.90 -4.82 -6.08
C ARG A 108 -21.40 -4.54 -5.88
N LEU A 109 -20.88 -4.71 -4.66
CA LEU A 109 -19.48 -4.42 -4.36
C LEU A 109 -18.63 -5.67 -4.61
N ASN A 110 -17.66 -5.56 -5.49
CA ASN A 110 -16.78 -6.67 -5.83
C ASN A 110 -15.47 -6.59 -5.07
N TYR A 111 -15.49 -7.01 -3.81
CA TYR A 111 -14.29 -7.10 -2.97
C TYR A 111 -13.30 -8.19 -3.39
N LYS A 112 -13.59 -8.97 -4.47
CA LYS A 112 -12.68 -10.00 -4.99
C LYS A 112 -11.60 -9.42 -5.90
N SER A 113 -11.88 -8.29 -6.54
CA SER A 113 -10.95 -7.67 -7.50
C SER A 113 -10.03 -6.68 -6.82
N GLY A 114 -8.83 -6.51 -7.40
CA GLY A 114 -7.88 -5.49 -6.96
C GLY A 114 -7.02 -5.85 -5.76
N HIS A 115 -7.09 -7.08 -5.23
CA HIS A 115 -6.15 -7.52 -4.21
C HIS A 115 -4.78 -7.81 -4.84
N VAL A 116 -3.75 -7.15 -4.33
CA VAL A 116 -2.35 -7.43 -4.68
C VAL A 116 -1.94 -8.76 -4.07
N TYR A 117 -2.08 -8.87 -2.75
CA TYR A 117 -1.85 -10.07 -1.96
C TYR A 117 -2.90 -10.18 -0.86
N HIS A 118 -3.14 -11.42 -0.38
CA HIS A 118 -3.99 -11.64 0.78
C HIS A 118 -3.62 -12.93 1.52
N ILE A 119 -4.10 -13.05 2.76
CA ILE A 119 -4.13 -14.25 3.56
C ILE A 119 -5.54 -14.42 4.14
N GLU A 120 -6.04 -15.66 4.19
CA GLU A 120 -7.36 -15.99 4.74
C GLU A 120 -7.19 -16.74 6.06
N TYR A 121 -7.89 -16.29 7.07
CA TYR A 121 -8.00 -16.97 8.37
C TYR A 121 -9.37 -17.59 8.54
N ASP A 122 -9.43 -18.74 9.21
CA ASP A 122 -10.69 -19.30 9.68
C ASP A 122 -11.08 -18.61 11.00
N ALA A 123 -12.24 -17.97 11.05
CA ALA A 123 -12.68 -17.26 12.25
C ALA A 123 -12.98 -18.18 13.45
N ALA A 124 -13.22 -19.49 13.18
CA ALA A 124 -13.41 -20.49 14.24
C ALA A 124 -12.10 -21.07 14.77
N ASP A 125 -11.00 -20.93 14.01
CA ASP A 125 -9.67 -21.45 14.35
C ASP A 125 -8.61 -20.43 13.94
N LEU A 126 -8.55 -19.32 14.69
CA LEU A 126 -7.60 -18.25 14.44
C LEU A 126 -6.19 -18.67 14.85
N PRO A 127 -5.17 -18.28 14.09
CA PRO A 127 -3.78 -18.41 14.51
C PRO A 127 -3.50 -17.70 15.83
N SER A 128 -2.32 -17.95 16.39
CA SER A 128 -1.85 -17.22 17.57
C SER A 128 -1.78 -15.70 17.31
N GLU A 129 -1.88 -14.90 18.37
CA GLU A 129 -1.73 -13.46 18.26
C GLU A 129 -0.36 -13.07 17.65
N GLU A 130 0.69 -13.80 18.01
CA GLU A 130 2.04 -13.60 17.48
C GLU A 130 2.06 -13.80 15.95
N GLU A 131 1.40 -14.83 15.44
CA GLU A 131 1.31 -15.11 14.00
C GLU A 131 0.46 -14.05 13.29
N LEU A 132 -0.69 -13.65 13.87
CA LEU A 132 -1.53 -12.58 13.31
C LEU A 132 -0.78 -11.25 13.20
N VAL A 133 -0.02 -10.90 14.24
CA VAL A 133 0.81 -9.68 14.27
C VAL A 133 1.96 -9.80 13.27
N GLY A 134 2.63 -10.94 13.19
CA GLY A 134 3.69 -11.20 12.21
C GLY A 134 3.20 -11.06 10.77
N ASN A 135 2.02 -11.63 10.45
CA ASN A 135 1.40 -11.49 9.13
C ASN A 135 1.01 -10.05 8.82
N LEU A 136 0.51 -9.31 9.81
CA LEU A 136 0.21 -7.88 9.65
C LEU A 136 1.48 -7.07 9.35
N HIS A 137 2.57 -7.29 10.09
CA HIS A 137 3.84 -6.60 9.85
C HIS A 137 4.37 -6.90 8.45
N THR A 138 4.37 -8.17 8.03
CA THR A 138 4.77 -8.54 6.66
C THR A 138 3.90 -7.89 5.60
N MET A 139 2.59 -7.71 5.85
CA MET A 139 1.69 -7.02 4.93
C MET A 139 1.98 -5.51 4.87
N LEU A 140 2.33 -4.89 6.00
CA LEU A 140 2.75 -3.50 6.06
C LEU A 140 4.08 -3.28 5.33
N ASP A 141 5.05 -4.20 5.48
CA ASP A 141 6.31 -4.18 4.75
C ASP A 141 6.08 -4.28 3.23
N ALA A 142 5.15 -5.15 2.80
CA ALA A 142 4.75 -5.24 1.39
C ALA A 142 4.12 -3.94 0.89
N TYR A 143 3.29 -3.31 1.70
CA TYR A 143 2.63 -2.04 1.41
C TYR A 143 3.62 -0.88 1.23
N GLU A 144 4.56 -0.74 2.17
CA GLU A 144 5.61 0.27 2.10
C GLU A 144 6.57 0.03 0.93
N THR A 145 7.01 -1.22 0.76
CA THR A 145 7.88 -1.60 -0.36
C THR A 145 7.21 -1.27 -1.69
N LEU A 146 5.92 -1.56 -1.83
CA LEU A 146 5.17 -1.22 -3.03
C LEU A 146 5.12 0.30 -3.25
N PHE A 147 4.89 1.08 -2.21
CA PHE A 147 4.91 2.54 -2.30
C PHE A 147 6.27 3.05 -2.78
N PHE A 148 7.35 2.60 -2.17
CA PHE A 148 8.71 2.97 -2.58
C PHE A 148 9.04 2.54 -4.02
N ARG A 149 8.41 1.49 -4.53
CA ARG A 149 8.57 1.04 -5.92
C ARG A 149 7.55 1.65 -6.89
N GLY A 150 6.90 2.76 -6.50
CA GLY A 150 6.00 3.56 -7.33
C GLY A 150 4.55 3.07 -7.39
N GLY A 151 4.14 2.23 -6.44
CA GLY A 151 2.72 1.90 -6.27
C GLY A 151 2.05 1.39 -7.55
N ARG A 152 0.98 2.09 -7.94
CA ARG A 152 0.18 1.81 -9.14
C ARG A 152 0.74 2.35 -10.46
N ASP A 153 1.78 3.21 -10.42
CA ASP A 153 2.32 3.85 -11.63
C ASP A 153 2.92 2.84 -12.58
N SER A 154 2.36 2.73 -13.79
CA SER A 154 2.88 1.87 -14.85
C SER A 154 4.20 2.38 -15.41
N ASP A 155 4.39 3.71 -15.48
CA ASP A 155 5.55 4.34 -16.11
C ASP A 155 6.86 4.09 -15.35
N ASN A 156 6.79 3.79 -14.07
CA ASN A 156 7.94 3.38 -13.27
C ASN A 156 8.36 1.92 -13.48
N PHE A 157 7.59 1.13 -14.24
CA PHE A 157 7.94 -0.26 -14.58
C PHE A 157 9.00 -0.33 -15.67
N LEU A 158 9.04 0.63 -16.58
CA LEU A 158 10.00 0.68 -17.70
C LEU A 158 11.44 0.98 -17.27
N ILE A 159 11.66 1.43 -16.04
CA ILE A 159 13.02 1.68 -15.50
C ILE A 159 13.71 0.37 -15.05
N GLY A 160 12.95 -0.72 -14.88
CA GLY A 160 13.47 -2.04 -14.51
C GLY A 160 13.91 -2.92 -15.70
N GLU A 161 13.54 -2.56 -16.92
CA GLU A 161 13.87 -3.33 -18.16
C GLU A 161 15.12 -2.82 -18.88
N GLU A 162 15.73 -1.71 -18.49
CA GLU A 162 17.07 -1.39 -18.99
C GLU A 162 18.08 -2.27 -18.25
N GLN A 163 18.32 -3.39 -18.91
CA GLN A 163 19.36 -4.37 -18.74
C GLN A 163 20.63 -3.81 -18.07
N ASN A 164 20.82 -4.14 -16.81
CA ASN A 164 22.16 -4.36 -16.28
C ASN A 164 22.09 -5.47 -15.25
N GLU A 165 22.66 -6.60 -15.58
CA GLU A 165 22.62 -7.90 -14.92
C GLU A 165 23.26 -7.95 -13.51
N ASN A 166 23.45 -6.81 -12.81
CA ASN A 166 24.10 -6.77 -11.51
C ASN A 166 23.61 -5.65 -10.57
N ILE A 167 22.42 -5.12 -10.74
CA ILE A 167 21.90 -4.13 -9.78
C ILE A 167 21.16 -4.86 -8.65
N THR A 168 21.73 -4.87 -7.46
CA THR A 168 21.08 -5.43 -6.26
C THR A 168 19.82 -4.63 -5.90
N ILE A 169 18.86 -5.31 -5.25
CA ILE A 169 17.62 -4.68 -4.74
C ILE A 169 17.92 -3.43 -3.90
N GLU A 170 19.03 -3.45 -3.14
CA GLU A 170 19.51 -2.32 -2.35
C GLU A 170 19.91 -1.10 -3.18
N GLU A 171 20.53 -1.29 -4.34
CA GLU A 171 20.93 -0.20 -5.24
C GLU A 171 19.74 0.41 -5.95
N THR A 172 18.75 -0.40 -6.33
CA THR A 172 17.48 0.07 -6.88
C THR A 172 16.70 0.88 -5.84
N TYR A 173 16.71 0.44 -4.59
CA TYR A 173 16.12 1.15 -3.45
C TYR A 173 16.80 2.50 -3.22
N LYS A 174 18.13 2.55 -3.18
CA LYS A 174 18.90 3.79 -3.02
C LYS A 174 18.66 4.78 -4.18
N LYS A 175 18.65 4.31 -5.43
CA LYS A 175 18.33 5.14 -6.59
C LYS A 175 16.94 5.74 -6.53
N LYS A 176 15.95 4.99 -6.05
CA LYS A 176 14.55 5.43 -6.01
C LYS A 176 14.26 6.37 -4.84
N VAL A 177 14.86 6.14 -3.68
CA VAL A 177 14.84 7.11 -2.57
C VAL A 177 15.45 8.42 -3.01
N HIS A 178 16.58 8.39 -3.75
CA HIS A 178 17.20 9.58 -4.33
C HIS A 178 16.27 10.29 -5.33
N TYR A 179 15.58 9.54 -6.19
CA TYR A 179 14.65 10.11 -7.18
C TYR A 179 13.39 10.72 -6.54
N LEU A 180 12.85 10.09 -5.48
CA LEU A 180 11.71 10.63 -4.72
C LEU A 180 12.07 11.88 -3.91
N ILE A 181 13.30 11.95 -3.41
CA ILE A 181 13.86 13.13 -2.76
C ILE A 181 14.10 14.26 -3.77
N GLU A 182 14.48 13.94 -5.01
CA GLU A 182 14.71 14.94 -6.08
C GLU A 182 13.42 15.52 -6.68
N ARG A 183 12.25 14.89 -6.48
CA ARG A 183 10.95 15.39 -6.99
C ARG A 183 9.84 15.47 -5.93
N PRO A 184 10.05 16.05 -4.75
CA PRO A 184 8.93 16.41 -3.89
C PRO A 184 8.12 17.52 -4.57
N SER A 185 6.81 17.62 -4.27
CA SER A 185 6.01 18.72 -4.82
C SER A 185 6.62 20.06 -4.44
N SER A 186 6.61 21.05 -5.35
CA SER A 186 7.21 22.37 -5.13
C SER A 186 6.71 23.07 -3.87
N ALA A 187 5.49 22.75 -3.41
CA ALA A 187 4.92 23.27 -2.17
C ALA A 187 5.53 22.62 -0.91
N GLN A 188 5.76 21.30 -0.93
CA GLN A 188 6.38 20.57 0.17
C GLN A 188 7.86 20.94 0.31
N ILE A 189 8.58 21.08 -0.80
CA ILE A 189 9.98 21.57 -0.78
C ILE A 189 10.06 22.96 -0.19
N LYS A 190 9.19 23.89 -0.59
CA LYS A 190 9.18 25.25 -0.04
C LYS A 190 8.92 25.25 1.47
N LYS A 191 8.05 24.37 1.95
CA LYS A 191 7.76 24.22 3.38
C LYS A 191 8.98 23.67 4.13
N ILE A 192 9.58 22.58 3.64
CA ILE A 192 10.77 21.95 4.24
C ILE A 192 11.96 22.90 4.24
N LYS A 193 12.22 23.60 3.13
CA LYS A 193 13.29 24.61 3.05
C LYS A 193 13.08 25.76 4.03
N LYS A 194 11.84 26.17 4.25
CA LYS A 194 11.49 27.22 5.20
C LYS A 194 11.68 26.79 6.66
N GLU A 195 11.43 25.51 6.99
CA GLU A 195 11.53 24.97 8.34
C GLU A 195 12.95 24.49 8.71
N LEU A 196 13.63 23.81 7.78
CA LEU A 196 14.96 23.21 8.02
C LEU A 196 16.13 24.04 7.48
N GLY A 197 15.88 25.06 6.64
CA GLY A 197 16.92 25.83 5.98
C GLY A 197 17.67 25.01 4.92
N PHE A 198 18.88 25.42 4.60
CA PHE A 198 19.73 24.81 3.56
C PHE A 198 20.88 23.97 4.13
N VAL A 199 20.85 23.66 5.42
CA VAL A 199 21.89 22.88 6.09
C VAL A 199 21.47 21.41 6.23
N CYS A 200 22.31 20.49 5.76
CA CYS A 200 22.08 19.06 5.89
C CYS A 200 22.09 18.65 7.37
N GLN A 201 20.99 18.05 7.84
CA GLN A 201 20.85 17.64 9.24
C GLN A 201 21.76 16.46 9.63
N SER A 202 22.28 15.71 8.64
CA SER A 202 23.16 14.56 8.88
C SER A 202 24.64 14.91 8.90
N CYS A 203 25.09 15.88 8.07
CA CYS A 203 26.51 16.19 7.92
C CYS A 203 26.85 17.68 8.05
N ASN A 204 25.88 18.52 8.40
CA ASN A 204 26.00 19.97 8.52
C ASN A 204 26.52 20.69 7.24
N PHE A 205 26.40 20.03 6.07
CA PHE A 205 26.76 20.63 4.81
C PHE A 205 25.77 21.76 4.47
N ASP A 206 26.27 22.93 4.17
CA ASP A 206 25.48 24.12 3.84
C ASP A 206 25.38 24.27 2.31
N PHE A 207 24.22 23.92 1.76
CA PHE A 207 23.95 23.96 0.32
C PHE A 207 23.96 25.39 -0.23
N GLN A 208 23.53 26.37 0.55
CA GLN A 208 23.47 27.78 0.12
C GLN A 208 24.85 28.39 -0.06
N LYS A 209 25.83 28.02 0.78
CA LYS A 209 27.23 28.49 0.64
C LYS A 209 27.90 27.94 -0.60
N ILE A 210 27.52 26.80 -1.10
CA ILE A 210 28.21 26.11 -2.22
C ILE A 210 27.52 26.41 -3.55
N TYR A 211 26.19 26.45 -3.57
CA TYR A 211 25.42 26.52 -4.82
C TYR A 211 24.68 27.85 -5.02
N GLY A 212 24.68 28.71 -4.00
CA GLY A 212 23.97 30.00 -4.04
C GLY A 212 22.44 29.84 -3.83
N ASP A 213 21.72 30.97 -3.99
CA ASP A 213 20.26 31.02 -3.90
C ASP A 213 19.58 30.50 -5.17
#